data_7a40a7285d973c4a9d42cb3cc9ccfc47
#
_entry.id   7a40a7285d973c4a9d42cb3cc9ccfc47
#
_cell.length_a   1.000
_cell.length_b   1.000
_cell.length_c   1.000
_cell.angle_alpha   90.00
_cell.angle_beta   90.00
_cell.angle_gamma   90.00
#
_symmetry.space_group_name_H-M   'P 1'
#
loop_
_entity.id
_entity.type
_entity.pdbx_description
1 polymer ?
#
loop_
_entity_poly.entity_id
_entity_poly.type
_entity_poly.pdbx_seq_one_letter_code
_entity_poly.pdbx_strand_id
1 'polypeptide(L)' 'MKSKTMKLKTSALLKGLRLELGLTQTEFAKRVGKPQSTIARIETGAVIPTIKLLREIATKVDKRLEISFVEKV' A
#
# COMPACT_ATOMS: atom_id res chain seq x y z
N MET A 1 -14.72 13.24 -9.69
CA MET A 1 -14.88 11.88 -9.28
C MET A 1 -13.64 11.08 -9.37
N LYS A 2 -13.08 11.01 -10.53
CA LYS A 2 -11.88 10.22 -10.70
C LYS A 2 -10.71 10.76 -9.94
N SER A 3 -10.66 12.07 -9.79
CA SER A 3 -9.56 12.66 -9.05
C SER A 3 -9.60 12.28 -7.59
N LYS A 4 -10.79 12.09 -7.03
CA LYS A 4 -10.88 11.65 -5.65
C LYS A 4 -10.30 10.27 -5.46
N THR A 5 -10.60 9.39 -6.39
CA THR A 5 -10.07 8.04 -6.34
C THR A 5 -8.56 8.06 -6.36
N MET A 6 -7.99 8.91 -7.18
CA MET A 6 -6.54 8.99 -7.29
C MET A 6 -5.89 9.47 -6.02
N LYS A 7 -6.51 10.38 -5.31
CA LYS A 7 -5.97 10.90 -4.08
C LYS A 7 -5.74 9.83 -3.03
N LEU A 8 -6.62 8.86 -2.96
CA LEU A 8 -6.56 7.84 -1.93
C LEU A 8 -5.93 6.56 -2.41
N LYS A 9 -5.36 6.58 -3.60
CA LYS A 9 -4.97 5.35 -4.25
C LYS A 9 -3.95 4.53 -3.48
N THR A 10 -2.87 5.17 -3.02
CA THR A 10 -1.84 4.41 -2.34
C THR A 10 -2.27 3.92 -0.98
N SER A 11 -3.03 4.74 -0.25
CA SER A 11 -3.52 4.32 1.06
C SER A 11 -4.51 3.17 0.92
N ALA A 12 -5.43 3.28 -0.05
CA ALA A 12 -6.41 2.25 -0.29
C ALA A 12 -5.76 0.97 -0.82
N LEU A 13 -4.75 1.11 -1.65
CA LEU A 13 -4.04 -0.02 -2.22
C LEU A 13 -3.38 -0.86 -1.12
N LEU A 14 -2.67 -0.20 -0.21
CA LEU A 14 -1.99 -0.91 0.85
C LEU A 14 -2.96 -1.52 1.84
N LYS A 15 -3.97 -0.75 2.23
CA LYS A 15 -4.98 -1.25 3.15
C LYS A 15 -5.72 -2.44 2.54
N GLY A 16 -6.04 -2.35 1.25
CA GLY A 16 -6.71 -3.43 0.55
C GLY A 16 -5.89 -4.71 0.55
N LEU A 17 -4.59 -4.57 0.30
CA LEU A 17 -3.70 -5.72 0.33
C LEU A 17 -3.69 -6.36 1.71
N ARG A 18 -3.57 -5.54 2.74
CA ARG A 18 -3.55 -6.04 4.12
C ARG A 18 -4.84 -6.78 4.47
N LEU A 19 -5.97 -6.20 4.11
CA LEU A 19 -7.27 -6.82 4.41
C LEU A 19 -7.47 -8.09 3.62
N GLU A 20 -7.01 -8.10 2.39
CA GLU A 20 -7.08 -9.30 1.55
C GLU A 20 -6.31 -10.45 2.18
N LEU A 21 -5.20 -10.14 2.84
CA LEU A 21 -4.39 -11.15 3.52
C LEU A 21 -4.95 -11.50 4.91
N GLY A 22 -5.99 -10.80 5.35
CA GLY A 22 -6.60 -11.08 6.65
C GLY A 22 -5.76 -10.67 7.83
N LEU A 23 -4.91 -9.65 7.67
CA LEU A 23 -3.96 -9.26 8.70
C LEU A 23 -4.35 -7.93 9.35
N THR A 24 -4.05 -7.82 10.66
CA THR A 24 -4.14 -6.53 11.35
C THR A 24 -2.96 -5.68 10.91
N GLN A 25 -2.99 -4.39 11.26
CA GLN A 25 -1.85 -3.51 10.97
C GLN A 25 -0.58 -4.01 11.64
N THR A 26 -0.69 -4.49 12.88
CA THR A 26 0.46 -5.00 13.60
C THR A 26 1.03 -6.23 12.93
N GLU A 27 0.17 -7.15 12.55
CA GLU A 27 0.60 -8.38 11.89
C GLU A 27 1.23 -8.09 10.55
N PHE A 28 0.63 -7.19 9.80
CA PHE A 28 1.14 -6.82 8.49
C PHE A 28 2.51 -6.15 8.60
N ALA A 29 2.64 -5.22 9.55
CA ALA A 29 3.90 -4.53 9.77
C ALA A 29 5.02 -5.53 10.08
N LYS A 30 4.72 -6.50 10.93
CA LYS A 30 5.67 -7.55 11.24
C LYS A 30 6.06 -8.34 10.01
N ARG A 31 5.06 -8.69 9.21
CA ARG A 31 5.27 -9.50 8.03
C ARG A 31 6.17 -8.80 7.02
N VAL A 32 5.99 -7.51 6.85
CA VAL A 32 6.77 -6.75 5.86
C VAL A 32 8.02 -6.10 6.45
N GLY A 33 8.25 -6.30 7.75
CA GLY A 33 9.47 -5.80 8.38
C GLY A 33 9.54 -4.30 8.54
N LYS A 34 8.39 -3.65 8.78
CA LYS A 34 8.32 -2.20 8.94
C LYS A 34 7.60 -1.88 10.25
N PRO A 35 7.85 -0.70 10.82
CA PRO A 35 7.11 -0.31 12.03
C PRO A 35 5.62 -0.19 11.73
N GLN A 36 4.80 -0.52 12.72
CA GLN A 36 3.37 -0.38 12.57
C GLN A 36 2.98 1.07 12.29
N SER A 37 3.67 2.03 12.89
CA SER A 37 3.38 3.43 12.66
C SER A 37 3.55 3.80 11.18
N THR A 38 4.50 3.19 10.51
CA THR A 38 4.69 3.42 9.07
C THR A 38 3.48 2.94 8.28
N ILE A 39 3.01 1.74 8.60
CA ILE A 39 1.84 1.18 7.92
C ILE A 39 0.61 2.05 8.18
N ALA A 40 0.40 2.44 9.44
CA ALA A 40 -0.73 3.26 9.80
C ALA A 40 -0.73 4.60 9.07
N ARG A 41 0.43 5.24 8.95
CA ARG A 41 0.53 6.54 8.29
C ARG A 41 0.27 6.45 6.80
N ILE A 42 0.68 5.37 6.18
CA ILE A 42 0.39 5.16 4.77
C ILE A 42 -1.11 4.95 4.58
N GLU A 43 -1.70 4.13 5.44
CA GLU A 43 -3.12 3.79 5.30
C GLU A 43 -4.04 4.98 5.57
N THR A 44 -3.63 5.92 6.40
CA THR A 44 -4.41 7.12 6.63
C THR A 44 -4.18 8.20 5.57
N GLY A 45 -3.19 8.00 4.72
CA GLY A 45 -2.84 8.99 3.71
C GLY A 45 -1.92 10.07 4.22
N ALA A 46 -1.44 9.96 5.45
CA ALA A 46 -0.52 10.95 6.01
C ALA A 46 0.82 10.94 5.29
N VAL A 47 1.19 9.80 4.73
CA VAL A 47 2.45 9.63 4.01
C VAL A 47 2.16 8.89 2.71
N ILE A 48 2.79 9.35 1.64
CA ILE A 48 2.73 8.66 0.35
C ILE A 48 4.00 7.82 0.23
N PRO A 49 3.87 6.50 0.13
CA PRO A 49 5.04 5.64 0.09
C PRO A 49 5.76 5.76 -1.24
N THR A 50 7.07 5.49 -1.21
CA THR A 50 7.84 5.42 -2.44
C THR A 50 7.54 4.12 -3.16
N ILE A 51 7.84 4.10 -4.45
CA ILE A 51 7.70 2.87 -5.23
C ILE A 51 8.62 1.79 -4.70
N LYS A 52 9.81 2.19 -4.26
CA LYS A 52 10.75 1.24 -3.69
C LYS A 52 10.16 0.56 -2.46
N LEU A 53 9.53 1.33 -1.58
CA LEU A 53 8.92 0.77 -0.39
C LEU A 53 7.77 -0.17 -0.75
N LEU A 54 6.94 0.23 -1.70
CA LEU A 54 5.83 -0.62 -2.13
C LEU A 54 6.32 -1.94 -2.71
N ARG A 55 7.43 -1.91 -3.44
CA ARG A 55 8.02 -3.13 -3.97
C ARG A 55 8.54 -4.04 -2.87
N GLU A 56 9.18 -3.44 -1.87
CA GLU A 56 9.64 -4.22 -0.73
C GLU A 56 8.49 -4.92 -0.03
N ILE A 57 7.40 -4.17 0.19
CA ILE A 57 6.22 -4.71 0.84
C ILE A 57 5.64 -5.86 0.02
N ALA A 58 5.50 -5.65 -1.27
CA ALA A 58 4.94 -6.68 -2.15
C ALA A 58 5.74 -7.97 -2.08
N THR A 59 7.05 -7.85 -2.15
CA THR A 59 7.94 -9.02 -2.11
C THR A 59 7.76 -9.81 -0.82
N LYS A 60 7.57 -9.11 0.30
CA LYS A 60 7.45 -9.77 1.60
C LYS A 60 6.17 -10.58 1.75
N VAL A 61 5.19 -10.34 0.90
CA VAL A 61 3.93 -11.07 0.94
C VAL A 61 3.68 -11.85 -0.36
N ASP A 62 4.77 -12.15 -1.07
CA ASP A 62 4.74 -12.95 -2.30
C ASP A 62 3.88 -12.34 -3.37
N LYS A 63 3.92 -11.03 -3.48
CA LYS A 63 3.21 -10.29 -4.52
C LYS A 63 4.20 -9.52 -5.35
N ARG A 64 3.75 -9.03 -6.47
CA ARG A 64 4.55 -8.19 -7.35
C ARG A 64 3.79 -6.91 -7.60
N LEU A 65 4.46 -5.79 -7.42
CA LEU A 65 3.88 -4.49 -7.72
C LEU A 65 3.97 -4.26 -9.21
N GLU A 66 2.85 -3.90 -9.82
CA GLU A 66 2.83 -3.55 -11.23
C GLU A 66 2.38 -2.10 -11.39
N ILE A 67 3.11 -1.36 -12.19
CA ILE A 67 2.83 0.04 -12.45
C ILE A 67 2.85 0.23 -13.96
N SER A 68 1.86 0.93 -14.47
CA SER A 68 1.82 1.19 -15.90
C SER A 68 1.20 2.55 -16.16
N PHE A 69 1.51 3.08 -17.32
CA PHE A 69 0.81 4.24 -17.82
C PHE A 69 -0.37 3.76 -18.63
N VAL A 70 -1.49 4.44 -18.48
CA VAL A 70 -2.68 4.08 -19.23
C VAL A 70 -3.08 5.24 -20.11
N GLU A 71 -3.85 4.95 -21.15
CA GLU A 71 -4.31 5.97 -22.05
C GLU A 71 -5.14 6.99 -21.32
N LYS A 72 -4.88 8.25 -21.62
CA LYS A 72 -5.70 9.32 -21.06
C LYS A 72 -6.89 9.50 -21.97
N VAL A 73 -8.06 9.46 -21.37
CA VAL A 73 -9.31 9.52 -22.11
C VAL A 73 -9.88 10.91 -22.13
#